data_5638ce44562501194a58bc654da244dd
#
_entry.id   5638ce44562501194a58bc654da244dd
#
_cell.length_a   1.000
_cell.length_b   1.000
_cell.length_c   1.000
_cell.angle_alpha   90.00
_cell.angle_beta   90.00
_cell.angle_gamma   90.00
#
_symmetry.space_group_name_H-M   'P 1'
#
loop_
_entity.id
_entity.type
_entity.pdbx_description
1 polymer ?
#
loop_
_entity_poly.entity_id
_entity_poly.type
_entity_poly.pdbx_seq_one_letter_code
_entity_poly.pdbx_strand_id
1 'polypeptide(L)'
;MTAHDLKIIGEGLTYDDVLLIPAYSEILPREVSIRSRFTKNIPINVPIVSAAMDTVTESKMAIAIAREGGIGVLHKNMSIEAQALKVRKVKRAESGMIIDPITLPITATVNDAKRNMREHSIGGIPIIDNNGKLLGIVTNRDLRFEKDSDRLISEVMTSKNLVTVSEGTSLEEAEDILQQYKIEKLPVVNSDKKLVGLITFRDITKLTQKPVANKDSYGRLRVAAALGVTSDITERAAALVNAGVDAVVIDTAHGHTKGVVDVLKKIKAKFPDLEVVVGNIATGEAARYLVDAGADAVKVGIGPGSICTTRVVAGVGFPQFSAVLEVAAAIKGSGIPVIADGGIRYTGDIPKAIAAGADCVMLGSLLAGTKESPGETIIFEGRKFKSYRGMGSIEAMQKGSKDRYFQDVEDDIKKLVPEGIVGRVPYKGDLEESINQFVGGLRAGMGYCGAKDIAGLQDNGRFIKITASGIHESHPHDVTITNESPNYSR
;
A
#
# COMPACT_ATOMS: atom_id res chain seq x y z
N MET A 1 19.01 -1.16 -43.03
CA MET A 1 17.76 -1.36 -42.29
C MET A 1 16.62 -1.03 -43.24
N THR A 2 15.75 -1.98 -43.52
CA THR A 2 14.55 -1.75 -44.31
C THR A 2 13.50 -1.01 -43.49
N ALA A 3 12.50 -0.36 -44.14
CA ALA A 3 11.38 0.28 -43.40
C ALA A 3 10.60 -0.73 -42.53
N HIS A 4 10.71 -2.02 -42.77
CA HIS A 4 10.16 -3.13 -42.00
C HIS A 4 10.92 -3.32 -40.68
N ASP A 5 12.25 -3.21 -40.69
CA ASP A 5 13.11 -3.35 -39.51
C ASP A 5 12.88 -2.25 -38.46
N LEU A 6 12.31 -1.09 -38.87
CA LEU A 6 12.00 0.04 -38.00
C LEU A 6 10.65 -0.10 -37.26
N LYS A 7 9.75 -0.99 -37.72
CA LYS A 7 8.44 -1.21 -37.09
C LYS A 7 8.46 -2.33 -36.07
N ILE A 8 9.33 -3.33 -36.22
CA ILE A 8 9.49 -4.42 -35.25
C ILE A 8 10.79 -4.16 -34.49
N ILE A 9 10.67 -3.69 -33.23
CA ILE A 9 11.82 -3.27 -32.42
C ILE A 9 12.48 -4.43 -31.67
N GLY A 10 11.88 -5.62 -31.71
CA GLY A 10 12.42 -6.80 -31.03
C GLY A 10 11.37 -7.82 -30.59
N GLU A 11 11.80 -8.75 -29.77
CA GLU A 11 11.00 -9.80 -29.16
C GLU A 11 10.72 -9.42 -27.71
N GLY A 12 9.46 -9.44 -27.29
CA GLY A 12 9.05 -9.16 -25.91
C GLY A 12 8.86 -10.44 -25.11
N LEU A 13 9.36 -10.46 -23.87
CA LEU A 13 9.32 -11.61 -22.96
C LEU A 13 8.40 -11.35 -21.76
N THR A 14 7.68 -12.39 -21.36
CA THR A 14 6.90 -12.46 -20.10
C THR A 14 7.75 -13.14 -19.01
N TYR A 15 7.22 -13.25 -17.79
CA TYR A 15 7.90 -14.00 -16.73
C TYR A 15 7.99 -15.51 -17.03
N ASP A 16 7.10 -16.05 -17.86
CA ASP A 16 7.15 -17.46 -18.26
C ASP A 16 8.28 -17.77 -19.24
N ASP A 17 8.75 -16.78 -19.99
CA ASP A 17 9.76 -16.98 -21.01
C ASP A 17 11.18 -17.02 -20.47
N VAL A 18 11.37 -16.79 -19.16
CA VAL A 18 12.68 -16.69 -18.53
C VAL A 18 12.75 -17.42 -17.19
N LEU A 19 13.95 -17.91 -16.86
CA LEU A 19 14.30 -18.36 -15.51
C LEU A 19 15.54 -17.61 -15.03
N LEU A 20 15.63 -17.35 -13.71
CA LEU A 20 16.86 -16.90 -13.07
C LEU A 20 17.87 -18.05 -13.04
N ILE A 21 19.11 -17.74 -13.41
CA ILE A 21 20.21 -18.71 -13.38
C ILE A 21 20.77 -18.76 -11.94
N PRO A 22 20.89 -19.94 -11.33
CA PRO A 22 21.55 -20.08 -10.04
C PRO A 22 23.00 -19.60 -10.10
N ALA A 23 23.47 -18.96 -9.03
CA ALA A 23 24.83 -18.49 -8.90
C ALA A 23 25.48 -19.01 -7.60
N TYR A 24 26.80 -18.85 -7.49
CA TYR A 24 27.49 -19.14 -6.22
C TYR A 24 26.89 -18.28 -5.09
N SER A 25 26.60 -18.89 -3.96
CA SER A 25 25.96 -18.24 -2.83
C SER A 25 26.68 -18.58 -1.53
N GLU A 26 27.01 -17.55 -0.77
CA GLU A 26 27.49 -17.65 0.63
C GLU A 26 26.40 -17.23 1.64
N ILE A 27 25.16 -16.95 1.14
CA ILE A 27 24.08 -16.43 1.97
C ILE A 27 22.89 -17.40 1.99
N LEU A 28 22.32 -17.61 3.17
CA LEU A 28 21.13 -18.43 3.32
C LEU A 28 19.86 -17.57 3.11
N PRO A 29 18.75 -18.15 2.62
CA PRO A 29 17.49 -17.43 2.41
C PRO A 29 17.00 -16.63 3.62
N ARG A 30 17.25 -17.10 4.86
CA ARG A 30 16.87 -16.41 6.10
C ARG A 30 17.70 -15.15 6.39
N GLU A 31 18.86 -14.99 5.76
CA GLU A 31 19.84 -13.93 6.01
C GLU A 31 19.69 -12.76 5.00
N VAL A 32 18.94 -12.99 3.92
CA VAL A 32 18.77 -11.96 2.90
C VAL A 32 17.85 -10.83 3.38
N SER A 33 18.20 -9.59 3.01
CA SER A 33 17.36 -8.42 3.24
C SER A 33 16.46 -8.17 2.02
N ILE A 34 15.14 -8.15 2.25
CA ILE A 34 14.15 -7.85 1.23
C ILE A 34 13.62 -6.41 1.32
N ARG A 35 14.25 -5.56 2.13
CA ARG A 35 13.90 -4.15 2.22
C ARG A 35 14.10 -3.46 0.87
N SER A 36 13.14 -2.62 0.51
CA SER A 36 13.12 -1.90 -0.75
C SER A 36 12.44 -0.53 -0.61
N ARG A 37 12.00 0.04 -1.73
CA ARG A 37 11.36 1.35 -1.77
C ARG A 37 10.08 1.30 -2.59
N PHE A 38 9.06 2.05 -2.13
CA PHE A 38 7.84 2.30 -2.89
C PHE A 38 7.95 3.57 -3.74
N THR A 39 8.49 4.62 -3.15
CA THR A 39 8.88 5.87 -3.81
C THR A 39 10.31 6.24 -3.41
N LYS A 40 10.86 7.30 -3.96
CA LYS A 40 12.24 7.72 -3.64
C LYS A 40 12.50 7.91 -2.15
N ASN A 41 11.49 8.34 -1.35
CA ASN A 41 11.63 8.62 0.07
C ASN A 41 10.78 7.70 0.97
N ILE A 42 9.92 6.81 0.40
CA ILE A 42 9.11 5.86 1.17
C ILE A 42 9.72 4.46 1.09
N PRO A 43 10.45 4.02 2.13
CA PRO A 43 10.91 2.64 2.22
C PRO A 43 9.75 1.70 2.51
N ILE A 44 9.91 0.44 2.11
CA ILE A 44 9.04 -0.69 2.46
C ILE A 44 9.90 -1.86 2.94
N ASN A 45 9.41 -2.59 3.94
CA ASN A 45 10.14 -3.72 4.52
C ASN A 45 9.95 -5.02 3.73
N VAL A 46 8.83 -5.11 2.99
CA VAL A 46 8.49 -6.19 2.07
C VAL A 46 8.13 -5.56 0.72
N PRO A 47 8.74 -5.96 -0.40
CA PRO A 47 8.58 -5.30 -1.70
C PRO A 47 7.27 -5.67 -2.41
N ILE A 48 6.15 -5.65 -1.66
CA ILE A 48 4.83 -6.01 -2.15
C ILE A 48 3.85 -4.86 -1.92
N VAL A 49 3.12 -4.51 -2.98
CA VAL A 49 2.11 -3.45 -3.02
C VAL A 49 0.76 -4.05 -3.41
N SER A 50 -0.32 -3.71 -2.72
CA SER A 50 -1.65 -4.12 -3.16
C SER A 50 -2.27 -3.11 -4.14
N ALA A 51 -2.82 -3.64 -5.25
CA ALA A 51 -3.28 -2.85 -6.39
C ALA A 51 -4.51 -1.98 -6.07
N ALA A 52 -4.58 -0.80 -6.71
CA ALA A 52 -5.66 0.17 -6.58
C ALA A 52 -6.95 -0.28 -7.29
N MET A 53 -7.50 -1.42 -6.89
CA MET A 53 -8.69 -2.03 -7.50
C MET A 53 -9.79 -2.19 -6.46
N ASP A 54 -11.03 -1.94 -6.86
CA ASP A 54 -12.19 -1.91 -5.95
C ASP A 54 -12.62 -3.29 -5.43
N THR A 55 -11.98 -4.36 -5.92
CA THR A 55 -12.09 -5.72 -5.39
C THR A 55 -10.79 -6.22 -4.73
N VAL A 56 -9.77 -5.37 -4.58
CA VAL A 56 -8.48 -5.73 -3.97
C VAL A 56 -8.16 -4.89 -2.74
N THR A 57 -8.12 -3.54 -2.88
CA THR A 57 -7.58 -2.70 -1.81
C THR A 57 -8.57 -1.67 -1.28
N GLU A 58 -9.12 -1.96 -0.13
CA GLU A 58 -9.73 -1.00 0.79
C GLU A 58 -8.99 -0.96 2.13
N SER A 59 -9.54 -0.25 3.13
CA SER A 59 -8.84 -0.03 4.41
C SER A 59 -8.41 -1.32 5.12
N LYS A 60 -9.18 -2.42 5.04
CA LYS A 60 -8.80 -3.70 5.66
C LYS A 60 -7.54 -4.29 5.03
N MET A 61 -7.49 -4.35 3.69
CA MET A 61 -6.33 -4.80 2.93
C MET A 61 -5.13 -3.88 3.17
N ALA A 62 -5.32 -2.55 3.11
CA ALA A 62 -4.24 -1.58 3.31
C ALA A 62 -3.62 -1.69 4.71
N ILE A 63 -4.43 -1.92 5.75
CA ILE A 63 -3.95 -2.19 7.12
C ILE A 63 -3.15 -3.49 7.16
N ALA A 64 -3.71 -4.57 6.63
CA ALA A 64 -3.08 -5.89 6.71
C ALA A 64 -1.73 -5.92 5.96
N ILE A 65 -1.67 -5.39 4.73
CA ILE A 65 -0.42 -5.41 3.96
C ILE A 65 0.65 -4.49 4.56
N ALA A 66 0.26 -3.35 5.16
CA ALA A 66 1.20 -2.48 5.85
C ALA A 66 1.77 -3.15 7.12
N ARG A 67 0.96 -3.95 7.85
CA ARG A 67 1.42 -4.78 8.97
C ARG A 67 2.45 -5.82 8.56
N GLU A 68 2.30 -6.37 7.36
CA GLU A 68 3.25 -7.34 6.79
C GLU A 68 4.44 -6.65 6.08
N GLY A 69 4.60 -5.34 6.20
CA GLY A 69 5.75 -4.59 5.71
C GLY A 69 5.65 -4.03 4.30
N GLY A 70 4.56 -4.29 3.59
CA GLY A 70 4.25 -3.72 2.28
C GLY A 70 3.50 -2.39 2.38
N ILE A 71 2.79 -2.01 1.30
CA ILE A 71 1.93 -0.82 1.27
C ILE A 71 0.69 -1.07 0.42
N GLY A 72 -0.46 -0.56 0.85
CA GLY A 72 -1.71 -0.65 0.08
C GLY A 72 -2.03 0.64 -0.66
N VAL A 73 -2.51 0.52 -1.91
CA VAL A 73 -3.02 1.66 -2.68
C VAL A 73 -4.54 1.62 -2.70
N LEU A 74 -5.18 2.54 -1.98
CA LEU A 74 -6.63 2.67 -1.94
C LEU A 74 -7.16 3.11 -3.32
N HIS A 75 -8.18 2.40 -3.84
CA HIS A 75 -8.78 2.76 -5.11
C HIS A 75 -9.60 4.06 -5.05
N LYS A 76 -9.86 4.67 -6.21
CA LYS A 76 -10.62 5.93 -6.32
C LYS A 76 -12.10 5.78 -6.68
N ASN A 77 -12.62 4.56 -6.90
CA ASN A 77 -14.03 4.31 -7.23
C ASN A 77 -14.95 4.56 -6.03
N MET A 78 -14.89 5.77 -5.50
CA MET A 78 -15.68 6.26 -4.36
C MET A 78 -15.59 7.78 -4.28
N SER A 79 -16.44 8.41 -3.45
CA SER A 79 -16.36 9.86 -3.23
C SER A 79 -15.03 10.28 -2.59
N ILE A 80 -14.69 11.55 -2.68
CA ILE A 80 -13.49 12.14 -2.08
C ILE A 80 -13.47 11.89 -0.57
N GLU A 81 -14.61 12.12 0.10
CA GLU A 81 -14.77 11.97 1.55
C GLU A 81 -14.60 10.50 1.98
N ALA A 82 -15.17 9.57 1.19
CA ALA A 82 -15.06 8.14 1.48
C ALA A 82 -13.63 7.65 1.36
N GLN A 83 -12.87 8.10 0.33
CA GLN A 83 -11.47 7.73 0.16
C GLN A 83 -10.60 8.33 1.28
N ALA A 84 -10.79 9.60 1.64
CA ALA A 84 -10.12 10.25 2.76
C ALA A 84 -10.44 9.57 4.10
N LEU A 85 -11.69 9.14 4.31
CA LEU A 85 -12.07 8.37 5.51
C LEU A 85 -11.33 7.03 5.58
N LYS A 86 -11.14 6.33 4.45
CA LYS A 86 -10.37 5.08 4.41
C LYS A 86 -8.90 5.31 4.73
N VAL A 87 -8.29 6.42 4.25
CA VAL A 87 -6.92 6.82 4.64
C VAL A 87 -6.85 7.02 6.15
N ARG A 88 -7.74 7.87 6.73
CA ARG A 88 -7.79 8.08 8.19
C ARG A 88 -7.94 6.78 8.97
N LYS A 89 -8.74 5.83 8.47
CA LYS A 89 -8.91 4.52 9.10
C LYS A 89 -7.61 3.71 9.12
N VAL A 90 -6.81 3.74 8.07
CA VAL A 90 -5.50 3.08 8.06
C VAL A 90 -4.54 3.77 9.03
N LYS A 91 -4.44 5.10 8.98
CA LYS A 91 -3.55 5.88 9.87
C LYS A 91 -3.88 5.72 11.36
N ARG A 92 -5.15 5.44 11.70
CA ARG A 92 -5.61 5.20 13.08
C ARG A 92 -5.54 3.73 13.51
N ALA A 93 -5.34 2.78 12.59
CA ALA A 93 -5.35 1.34 12.91
C ALA A 93 -4.18 0.94 13.80
N GLU A 94 -3.02 1.53 13.57
CA GLU A 94 -1.87 1.50 14.47
C GLU A 94 -1.27 2.89 14.48
N SER A 95 -1.08 3.42 15.67
CA SER A 95 -0.44 4.71 15.88
C SER A 95 0.31 4.62 17.19
N GLY A 96 1.59 4.95 17.17
CA GLY A 96 2.35 5.14 18.41
C GLY A 96 1.88 6.39 19.18
N MET A 97 1.20 7.31 18.47
CA MET A 97 0.61 8.51 19.04
C MET A 97 -0.78 8.74 18.44
N ILE A 98 -1.78 8.91 19.28
CA ILE A 98 -3.11 9.32 18.87
C ILE A 98 -3.06 10.83 18.55
N ILE A 99 -3.15 11.19 17.29
CA ILE A 99 -3.28 12.58 16.86
C ILE A 99 -4.74 12.99 17.03
N ASP A 100 -4.99 14.19 17.57
CA ASP A 100 -6.35 14.68 17.86
C ASP A 100 -7.12 13.72 18.78
N PRO A 101 -6.62 13.49 20.03
CA PRO A 101 -7.31 12.64 20.98
C PRO A 101 -8.64 13.25 21.41
N ILE A 102 -9.57 12.38 21.85
CA ILE A 102 -10.81 12.84 22.47
C ILE A 102 -10.46 13.61 23.74
N THR A 103 -10.97 14.82 23.85
CA THR A 103 -10.74 15.73 24.98
C THR A 103 -12.06 16.14 25.63
N LEU A 104 -11.99 16.61 26.86
CA LEU A 104 -13.10 17.25 27.56
C LEU A 104 -12.68 18.62 28.09
N PRO A 105 -13.63 19.58 28.19
CA PRO A 105 -13.39 20.85 28.83
C PRO A 105 -13.33 20.67 30.35
N ILE A 106 -12.72 21.59 31.07
CA ILE A 106 -12.59 21.58 32.52
C ILE A 106 -13.94 21.59 33.26
N THR A 107 -14.99 22.05 32.58
CA THR A 107 -16.37 22.12 33.11
C THR A 107 -17.16 20.83 32.93
N ALA A 108 -16.59 19.82 32.29
CA ALA A 108 -17.23 18.51 32.11
C ALA A 108 -17.40 17.78 33.46
N THR A 109 -18.35 16.87 33.52
CA THR A 109 -18.63 16.05 34.70
C THR A 109 -17.99 14.67 34.64
N VAL A 110 -17.93 13.97 35.75
CA VAL A 110 -17.52 12.56 35.83
C VAL A 110 -18.38 11.68 34.90
N ASN A 111 -19.69 11.98 34.80
CA ASN A 111 -20.60 11.27 33.91
C ASN A 111 -20.21 11.44 32.43
N ASP A 112 -19.85 12.67 32.05
CA ASP A 112 -19.40 12.94 30.68
C ASP A 112 -18.13 12.14 30.34
N ALA A 113 -17.18 12.09 31.27
CA ALA A 113 -15.97 11.30 31.09
C ALA A 113 -16.27 9.80 31.00
N LYS A 114 -17.10 9.25 31.88
CA LYS A 114 -17.50 7.83 31.85
C LYS A 114 -18.28 7.47 30.59
N ARG A 115 -19.13 8.36 30.07
CA ARG A 115 -19.86 8.18 28.82
C ARG A 115 -18.90 8.12 27.64
N ASN A 116 -18.03 9.14 27.47
CA ASN A 116 -17.06 9.18 26.39
C ASN A 116 -16.10 7.98 26.42
N MET A 117 -15.62 7.57 27.60
CA MET A 117 -14.76 6.39 27.74
C MET A 117 -15.46 5.10 27.26
N ARG A 118 -16.76 4.93 27.53
CA ARG A 118 -17.54 3.77 27.08
C ARG A 118 -17.82 3.82 25.58
N GLU A 119 -18.31 4.95 25.06
CA GLU A 119 -18.68 5.13 23.66
C GLU A 119 -17.47 4.92 22.72
N HIS A 120 -16.30 5.39 23.13
CA HIS A 120 -15.08 5.33 22.35
C HIS A 120 -14.12 4.21 22.77
N SER A 121 -14.46 3.40 23.77
CA SER A 121 -13.62 2.31 24.29
C SER A 121 -12.20 2.77 24.69
N ILE A 122 -12.10 3.94 25.34
CA ILE A 122 -10.84 4.56 25.77
C ILE A 122 -10.74 4.59 27.30
N GLY A 123 -9.52 4.50 27.82
CA GLY A 123 -9.26 4.43 29.29
C GLY A 123 -8.68 5.73 29.86
N GLY A 124 -8.72 6.86 29.14
CA GLY A 124 -8.31 8.16 29.65
C GLY A 124 -8.51 9.27 28.63
N ILE A 125 -8.79 10.46 29.12
CA ILE A 125 -9.18 11.62 28.33
C ILE A 125 -8.38 12.83 28.83
N PRO A 126 -7.59 13.51 27.96
CA PRO A 126 -6.97 14.79 28.26
C PRO A 126 -8.03 15.87 28.48
N ILE A 127 -7.77 16.76 29.42
CA ILE A 127 -8.64 17.91 29.76
C ILE A 127 -7.95 19.16 29.23
N ILE A 128 -8.66 19.95 28.43
CA ILE A 128 -8.14 21.14 27.79
C ILE A 128 -8.98 22.39 28.11
N ASP A 129 -8.38 23.55 27.95
CA ASP A 129 -9.11 24.82 27.96
C ASP A 129 -9.67 25.16 26.56
N ASN A 130 -10.37 26.30 26.47
CA ASN A 130 -10.96 26.77 25.21
C ASN A 130 -9.92 27.10 24.11
N ASN A 131 -8.66 27.22 24.46
CA ASN A 131 -7.55 27.49 23.54
C ASN A 131 -6.78 26.21 23.14
N GLY A 132 -7.22 25.05 23.62
CA GLY A 132 -6.58 23.75 23.37
C GLY A 132 -5.37 23.46 24.27
N LYS A 133 -5.12 24.29 25.31
CA LYS A 133 -4.03 24.08 26.27
C LYS A 133 -4.38 22.95 27.21
N LEU A 134 -3.43 22.05 27.43
CA LEU A 134 -3.59 20.91 28.32
C LEU A 134 -3.64 21.38 29.80
N LEU A 135 -4.69 21.00 30.51
CA LEU A 135 -4.89 21.31 31.93
C LEU A 135 -4.69 20.09 32.83
N GLY A 136 -4.98 18.90 32.34
CA GLY A 136 -4.89 17.65 33.08
C GLY A 136 -5.25 16.45 32.25
N ILE A 137 -5.32 15.30 32.92
CA ILE A 137 -5.82 14.05 32.34
C ILE A 137 -6.70 13.33 33.34
N VAL A 138 -7.79 12.73 32.87
CA VAL A 138 -8.61 11.80 33.66
C VAL A 138 -8.53 10.40 33.11
N THR A 139 -8.35 9.41 33.95
CA THR A 139 -8.18 8.01 33.57
C THR A 139 -9.17 7.10 34.31
N ASN A 140 -9.28 5.85 33.83
CA ASN A 140 -10.09 4.84 34.56
C ASN A 140 -9.64 4.66 36.00
N ARG A 141 -8.37 4.92 36.34
CA ARG A 141 -7.86 4.86 37.74
C ARG A 141 -8.49 5.95 38.58
N ASP A 142 -8.61 7.19 38.08
CA ASP A 142 -9.16 8.32 38.77
C ASP A 142 -10.66 8.15 38.98
N LEU A 143 -11.38 7.51 38.07
CA LEU A 143 -12.83 7.32 38.08
C LEU A 143 -13.29 6.00 38.73
N ARG A 144 -12.37 5.10 39.11
CA ARG A 144 -12.69 3.74 39.55
C ARG A 144 -13.59 3.71 40.78
N PHE A 145 -13.33 4.59 41.72
CA PHE A 145 -14.06 4.64 43.02
C PHE A 145 -14.96 5.87 43.13
N GLU A 146 -15.00 6.71 42.07
CA GLU A 146 -15.86 7.91 42.11
C GLU A 146 -17.33 7.53 41.87
N LYS A 147 -18.16 7.84 42.86
CA LYS A 147 -19.60 7.55 42.87
C LYS A 147 -20.45 8.73 42.44
N ASP A 148 -19.97 9.94 42.69
CA ASP A 148 -20.68 11.16 42.31
C ASP A 148 -20.48 11.44 40.81
N SER A 149 -21.54 11.23 40.06
CA SER A 149 -21.52 11.39 38.59
C SER A 149 -21.60 12.86 38.16
N ASP A 150 -22.09 13.75 39.02
CA ASP A 150 -22.26 15.18 38.72
C ASP A 150 -21.03 16.01 39.15
N ARG A 151 -20.09 15.38 39.84
CA ARG A 151 -18.84 16.00 40.24
C ARG A 151 -18.06 16.52 39.06
N LEU A 152 -17.46 17.71 39.16
CA LEU A 152 -16.66 18.29 38.09
C LEU A 152 -15.35 17.51 37.86
N ILE A 153 -14.98 17.35 36.61
CA ILE A 153 -13.76 16.61 36.22
C ILE A 153 -12.50 17.28 36.76
N SER A 154 -12.53 18.61 36.95
CA SER A 154 -11.44 19.40 37.53
C SER A 154 -11.05 18.98 38.94
N GLU A 155 -11.95 18.37 39.67
CA GLU A 155 -11.71 17.94 41.06
C GLU A 155 -11.13 16.54 41.18
N VAL A 156 -11.24 15.73 40.10
CA VAL A 156 -10.83 14.33 40.06
C VAL A 156 -9.68 14.06 39.11
N MET A 157 -9.41 14.97 38.14
CA MET A 157 -8.34 14.81 37.19
C MET A 157 -6.95 14.92 37.81
N THR A 158 -5.98 14.26 37.23
CA THR A 158 -4.56 14.48 37.50
C THR A 158 -4.13 15.77 36.80
N SER A 159 -3.83 16.83 37.57
CA SER A 159 -3.33 18.14 37.10
C SER A 159 -1.99 18.51 37.70
N LYS A 160 -1.73 18.08 38.95
CA LYS A 160 -0.42 18.29 39.61
C LYS A 160 0.55 17.22 39.16
N ASN A 161 1.80 17.62 38.82
CA ASN A 161 2.85 16.73 38.33
C ASN A 161 2.44 15.97 37.08
N LEU A 162 1.67 16.60 36.18
CA LEU A 162 1.28 16.02 34.91
C LEU A 162 2.51 15.80 34.05
N VAL A 163 2.79 14.53 33.75
CA VAL A 163 3.92 14.14 32.86
C VAL A 163 3.47 14.35 31.42
N THR A 164 4.24 15.10 30.66
CA THR A 164 4.01 15.39 29.23
C THR A 164 5.31 15.31 28.48
N VAL A 165 5.24 15.13 27.16
CA VAL A 165 6.38 15.21 26.24
C VAL A 165 6.13 16.23 25.15
N SER A 166 7.21 16.66 24.50
CA SER A 166 7.15 17.60 23.40
C SER A 166 6.81 16.89 22.08
N GLU A 167 6.27 17.63 21.13
CA GLU A 167 6.15 17.17 19.76
C GLU A 167 7.52 16.75 19.21
N GLY A 168 7.59 15.57 18.54
CA GLY A 168 8.85 15.02 18.04
C GLY A 168 9.56 14.05 18.98
N THR A 169 9.09 13.84 20.24
CA THR A 169 9.62 12.79 21.13
C THR A 169 9.49 11.42 20.45
N SER A 170 10.55 10.63 20.45
CA SER A 170 10.55 9.28 19.90
C SER A 170 9.68 8.34 20.74
N LEU A 171 9.21 7.23 20.13
CA LEU A 171 8.39 6.27 20.85
C LEU A 171 9.20 5.49 21.90
N GLU A 172 10.51 5.32 21.69
CA GLU A 172 11.42 4.71 22.66
C GLU A 172 11.57 5.58 23.91
N GLU A 173 11.81 6.90 23.71
CA GLU A 173 11.82 7.86 24.83
C GLU A 173 10.48 7.92 25.57
N ALA A 174 9.36 7.85 24.81
CA ALA A 174 8.03 7.83 25.41
C ALA A 174 7.78 6.56 26.22
N GLU A 175 8.28 5.40 25.78
CA GLU A 175 8.22 4.13 26.52
C GLU A 175 8.97 4.21 27.85
N ASP A 176 10.20 4.73 27.81
CA ASP A 176 11.02 4.94 29.02
C ASP A 176 10.32 5.84 30.04
N ILE A 177 9.71 6.94 29.58
CA ILE A 177 8.95 7.86 30.41
C ILE A 177 7.71 7.18 31.02
N LEU A 178 6.92 6.43 30.20
CA LEU A 178 5.76 5.69 30.68
C LEU A 178 6.16 4.68 31.76
N GLN A 179 7.29 3.99 31.58
CA GLN A 179 7.84 3.02 32.54
C GLN A 179 8.34 3.71 33.81
N GLN A 180 9.14 4.78 33.68
CA GLN A 180 9.71 5.52 34.79
C GLN A 180 8.62 6.08 35.73
N TYR A 181 7.59 6.69 35.15
CA TYR A 181 6.49 7.31 35.93
C TYR A 181 5.35 6.35 36.22
N LYS A 182 5.39 5.10 35.74
CA LYS A 182 4.36 4.05 35.90
C LYS A 182 2.97 4.53 35.46
N ILE A 183 2.94 5.24 34.35
CA ILE A 183 1.72 5.76 33.72
C ILE A 183 1.42 5.03 32.41
N GLU A 184 0.16 4.97 32.01
CA GLU A 184 -0.26 4.30 30.77
C GLU A 184 -0.53 5.28 29.63
N LYS A 185 -0.55 6.59 29.92
CA LYS A 185 -0.93 7.63 28.96
C LYS A 185 -0.02 8.84 29.14
N LEU A 186 0.50 9.32 28.03
CA LEU A 186 1.49 10.39 27.99
C LEU A 186 1.01 11.45 26.98
N PRO A 187 0.45 12.58 27.43
CA PRO A 187 0.05 13.67 26.56
C PRO A 187 1.26 14.30 25.88
N VAL A 188 1.14 14.59 24.59
CA VAL A 188 2.12 15.28 23.76
C VAL A 188 1.67 16.72 23.57
N VAL A 189 2.54 17.69 23.84
CA VAL A 189 2.23 19.12 23.76
C VAL A 189 3.24 19.85 22.88
N ASN A 190 2.79 20.92 22.24
CA ASN A 190 3.68 21.83 21.53
C ASN A 190 4.33 22.87 22.47
N SER A 191 5.11 23.80 21.90
CA SER A 191 5.78 24.90 22.63
C SER A 191 4.81 25.78 23.43
N ASP A 192 3.56 25.92 22.98
CA ASP A 192 2.51 26.71 23.63
C ASP A 192 1.73 25.92 24.69
N LYS A 193 2.16 24.69 25.00
CA LYS A 193 1.49 23.73 25.88
C LYS A 193 0.09 23.31 25.39
N LYS A 194 -0.19 23.46 24.08
CA LYS A 194 -1.42 22.92 23.49
C LYS A 194 -1.25 21.44 23.23
N LEU A 195 -2.30 20.69 23.47
CA LEU A 195 -2.34 19.25 23.22
C LEU A 195 -2.27 18.99 21.71
N VAL A 196 -1.29 18.21 21.27
CA VAL A 196 -1.11 17.78 19.87
C VAL A 196 -1.28 16.28 19.69
N GLY A 197 -1.20 15.50 20.79
CA GLY A 197 -1.37 14.06 20.71
C GLY A 197 -1.42 13.39 22.08
N LEU A 198 -1.64 12.07 22.06
CA LEU A 198 -1.63 11.21 23.25
C LEU A 198 -0.92 9.90 22.89
N ILE A 199 0.16 9.58 23.59
CA ILE A 199 0.84 8.27 23.48
C ILE A 199 0.30 7.37 24.60
N THR A 200 -0.02 6.11 24.28
CA THR A 200 -0.44 5.14 25.29
C THR A 200 0.49 3.93 25.31
N PHE A 201 0.67 3.32 26.49
CA PHE A 201 1.44 2.08 26.65
C PHE A 201 0.91 0.95 25.74
N ARG A 202 -0.42 0.87 25.60
CA ARG A 202 -1.06 -0.12 24.70
C ARG A 202 -0.67 0.06 23.24
N ASP A 203 -0.49 1.30 22.79
CA ASP A 203 -0.13 1.59 21.41
C ASP A 203 1.35 1.25 21.17
N ILE A 204 2.24 1.54 22.12
CA ILE A 204 3.66 1.12 22.06
C ILE A 204 3.78 -0.41 22.05
N THR A 205 3.07 -1.11 22.93
CA THR A 205 3.11 -2.60 22.97
C THR A 205 2.64 -3.23 21.64
N LYS A 206 1.63 -2.64 20.98
CA LYS A 206 1.22 -3.11 19.64
C LYS A 206 2.31 -2.90 18.58
N LEU A 207 3.12 -1.86 18.72
CA LEU A 207 4.22 -1.59 17.78
C LEU A 207 5.29 -2.67 17.80
N THR A 208 5.56 -3.26 18.98
CA THR A 208 6.56 -4.32 19.14
C THR A 208 6.09 -5.69 18.62
N GLN A 209 4.76 -5.90 18.46
CA GLN A 209 4.21 -7.16 17.97
C GLN A 209 4.43 -7.43 16.46
N LYS A 210 4.61 -6.39 15.64
CA LYS A 210 4.85 -6.51 14.20
C LYS A 210 6.04 -5.62 13.77
N PRO A 211 7.28 -6.04 14.04
CA PRO A 211 8.48 -5.23 13.78
C PRO A 211 8.72 -4.96 12.29
N VAL A 212 8.16 -5.80 11.41
CA VAL A 212 8.25 -5.64 9.95
C VAL A 212 7.24 -4.63 9.39
N ALA A 213 6.27 -4.17 10.19
CA ALA A 213 5.22 -3.28 9.70
C ALA A 213 5.79 -1.99 9.08
N ASN A 214 5.19 -1.57 7.97
CA ASN A 214 5.58 -0.35 7.28
C ASN A 214 4.91 0.85 7.94
N LYS A 215 5.69 1.64 8.69
CA LYS A 215 5.23 2.76 9.51
C LYS A 215 5.93 4.06 9.15
N ASP A 216 5.23 5.17 9.37
CA ASP A 216 5.82 6.51 9.30
C ASP A 216 6.57 6.86 10.60
N SER A 217 7.16 8.06 10.68
CA SER A 217 7.89 8.56 11.85
C SER A 217 7.04 8.68 13.12
N TYR A 218 5.72 8.70 12.99
CA TYR A 218 4.77 8.72 14.11
C TYR A 218 4.26 7.33 14.50
N GLY A 219 4.84 6.25 13.95
CA GLY A 219 4.44 4.87 14.18
C GLY A 219 3.10 4.47 13.55
N ARG A 220 2.54 5.31 12.64
CA ARG A 220 1.28 5.02 11.94
C ARG A 220 1.56 4.21 10.68
N LEU A 221 0.68 3.27 10.37
CA LEU A 221 0.77 2.50 9.14
C LEU A 221 0.77 3.41 7.91
N ARG A 222 1.66 3.11 6.94
CA ARG A 222 1.72 3.84 5.68
C ARG A 222 0.65 3.36 4.71
N VAL A 223 0.11 4.30 3.93
CA VAL A 223 -0.93 4.05 2.94
C VAL A 223 -0.79 4.99 1.76
N ALA A 224 -0.99 4.47 0.56
CA ALA A 224 -1.12 5.27 -0.65
C ALA A 224 -2.58 5.28 -1.14
N ALA A 225 -2.91 6.25 -2.00
CA ALA A 225 -4.24 6.37 -2.58
C ALA A 225 -4.18 6.75 -4.06
N ALA A 226 -5.04 6.13 -4.88
CA ALA A 226 -5.12 6.38 -6.30
C ALA A 226 -5.82 7.71 -6.61
N LEU A 227 -5.29 8.40 -7.62
CA LEU A 227 -5.85 9.57 -8.26
C LEU A 227 -6.13 9.26 -9.75
N GLY A 228 -7.11 9.93 -10.34
CA GLY A 228 -7.36 9.91 -11.78
C GLY A 228 -6.87 11.18 -12.45
N VAL A 229 -7.21 11.34 -13.74
CA VAL A 229 -6.99 12.57 -14.52
C VAL A 229 -8.35 13.26 -14.70
N THR A 230 -8.88 13.80 -13.60
CA THR A 230 -10.21 14.37 -13.51
C THR A 230 -10.14 15.84 -13.07
N SER A 231 -11.22 16.61 -13.27
CA SER A 231 -11.27 18.03 -12.89
C SER A 231 -11.15 18.26 -11.37
N ASP A 232 -11.64 17.31 -10.55
CA ASP A 232 -11.64 17.32 -9.08
C ASP A 232 -10.31 16.89 -8.45
N ILE A 233 -9.29 16.61 -9.26
CA ILE A 233 -8.00 16.03 -8.81
C ILE A 233 -7.35 16.80 -7.66
N THR A 234 -7.41 18.12 -7.69
CA THR A 234 -6.78 18.96 -6.67
C THR A 234 -7.53 18.93 -5.34
N GLU A 235 -8.85 18.85 -5.38
CA GLU A 235 -9.71 18.73 -4.21
C GLU A 235 -9.50 17.35 -3.55
N ARG A 236 -9.51 16.29 -4.36
CA ARG A 236 -9.24 14.92 -3.91
C ARG A 236 -7.86 14.79 -3.27
N ALA A 237 -6.82 15.32 -3.91
CA ALA A 237 -5.48 15.32 -3.36
C ALA A 237 -5.40 16.07 -2.02
N ALA A 238 -6.03 17.25 -1.91
CA ALA A 238 -6.10 18.01 -0.65
C ALA A 238 -6.78 17.21 0.47
N ALA A 239 -7.90 16.57 0.19
CA ALA A 239 -8.61 15.75 1.16
C ALA A 239 -7.78 14.54 1.64
N LEU A 240 -7.00 13.91 0.72
CA LEU A 240 -6.10 12.80 1.05
C LEU A 240 -4.91 13.27 1.89
N VAL A 241 -4.29 14.40 1.54
CA VAL A 241 -3.20 15.01 2.33
C VAL A 241 -3.68 15.34 3.74
N ASN A 242 -4.85 15.99 3.87
CA ASN A 242 -5.45 16.29 5.17
C ASN A 242 -5.83 15.01 5.97
N ALA A 243 -6.04 13.89 5.30
CA ALA A 243 -6.24 12.60 5.94
C ALA A 243 -4.94 11.90 6.35
N GLY A 244 -3.77 12.44 5.93
CA GLY A 244 -2.44 11.93 6.25
C GLY A 244 -1.95 10.83 5.30
N VAL A 245 -2.34 10.86 4.02
CA VAL A 245 -1.82 9.92 3.00
C VAL A 245 -0.30 10.08 2.86
N ASP A 246 0.43 8.98 2.69
CA ASP A 246 1.89 9.02 2.56
C ASP A 246 2.32 9.22 1.10
N ALA A 247 1.57 8.68 0.15
CA ALA A 247 1.80 8.89 -1.28
C ALA A 247 0.49 8.82 -2.06
N VAL A 248 0.48 9.42 -3.25
CA VAL A 248 -0.61 9.26 -4.21
C VAL A 248 -0.11 8.57 -5.47
N VAL A 249 -1.02 7.87 -6.15
CA VAL A 249 -0.74 7.16 -7.39
C VAL A 249 -1.63 7.72 -8.49
N ILE A 250 -1.07 8.44 -9.46
CA ILE A 250 -1.78 8.80 -10.68
C ILE A 250 -1.90 7.52 -11.52
N ASP A 251 -3.08 6.92 -11.50
CA ASP A 251 -3.32 5.56 -11.97
C ASP A 251 -4.20 5.56 -13.23
N THR A 252 -3.57 5.41 -14.40
CA THR A 252 -4.20 5.45 -15.72
C THR A 252 -3.86 4.21 -16.55
N ALA A 253 -4.65 3.93 -17.59
CA ALA A 253 -4.33 2.86 -18.54
C ALA A 253 -3.10 3.18 -19.40
N HIS A 254 -2.80 4.47 -19.60
CA HIS A 254 -1.63 4.94 -20.35
C HIS A 254 -1.06 6.22 -19.73
N GLY A 255 0.05 6.08 -18.97
CA GLY A 255 0.69 7.17 -18.23
C GLY A 255 1.49 8.14 -19.11
N HIS A 256 1.90 7.74 -20.30
CA HIS A 256 2.70 8.56 -21.22
C HIS A 256 1.81 9.51 -22.04
N THR A 257 1.08 10.39 -21.36
CA THR A 257 0.19 11.37 -21.99
C THR A 257 0.39 12.76 -21.39
N LYS A 258 0.09 13.79 -22.21
CA LYS A 258 0.16 15.19 -21.77
C LYS A 258 -0.70 15.44 -20.52
N GLY A 259 -1.94 14.92 -20.50
CA GLY A 259 -2.87 15.10 -19.36
C GLY A 259 -2.34 14.55 -18.05
N VAL A 260 -1.66 13.40 -18.08
CA VAL A 260 -1.04 12.80 -16.90
C VAL A 260 0.09 13.68 -16.37
N VAL A 261 0.95 14.18 -17.26
CA VAL A 261 2.06 15.07 -16.87
C VAL A 261 1.57 16.42 -16.36
N ASP A 262 0.52 16.99 -16.97
CA ASP A 262 -0.08 18.22 -16.49
C ASP A 262 -0.66 18.05 -15.06
N VAL A 263 -1.30 16.91 -14.78
CA VAL A 263 -1.78 16.56 -13.43
C VAL A 263 -0.61 16.37 -12.46
N LEU A 264 0.45 15.63 -12.85
CA LEU A 264 1.64 15.46 -12.02
C LEU A 264 2.24 16.80 -11.60
N LYS A 265 2.50 17.69 -12.56
CA LYS A 265 3.04 19.02 -12.30
C LYS A 265 2.13 19.86 -11.41
N LYS A 266 0.82 19.80 -11.62
CA LYS A 266 -0.18 20.51 -10.80
C LYS A 266 -0.18 20.02 -9.35
N ILE A 267 -0.10 18.70 -9.13
CA ILE A 267 -0.04 18.11 -7.79
C ILE A 267 1.26 18.47 -7.09
N LYS A 268 2.41 18.31 -7.75
CA LYS A 268 3.73 18.64 -7.18
C LYS A 268 3.87 20.14 -6.87
N ALA A 269 3.31 21.02 -7.69
CA ALA A 269 3.31 22.47 -7.43
C ALA A 269 2.48 22.84 -6.19
N LYS A 270 1.33 22.16 -5.96
CA LYS A 270 0.45 22.46 -4.83
C LYS A 270 0.86 21.73 -3.54
N PHE A 271 1.43 20.55 -3.65
CA PHE A 271 1.84 19.69 -2.53
C PHE A 271 3.28 19.19 -2.77
N PRO A 272 4.30 20.04 -2.59
CA PRO A 272 5.70 19.70 -2.94
C PRO A 272 6.25 18.49 -2.19
N ASP A 273 5.82 18.28 -0.95
CA ASP A 273 6.27 17.17 -0.10
C ASP A 273 5.52 15.86 -0.34
N LEU A 274 4.42 15.90 -1.13
CA LEU A 274 3.64 14.70 -1.42
C LEU A 274 4.37 13.84 -2.45
N GLU A 275 4.60 12.58 -2.10
CA GLU A 275 5.18 11.58 -3.00
C GLU A 275 4.16 11.13 -4.05
N VAL A 276 4.54 11.15 -5.32
CA VAL A 276 3.64 10.86 -6.45
C VAL A 276 4.20 9.74 -7.32
N VAL A 277 3.51 8.61 -7.31
CA VAL A 277 3.72 7.50 -8.26
C VAL A 277 2.93 7.77 -9.53
N VAL A 278 3.50 7.51 -10.70
CA VAL A 278 2.80 7.70 -11.99
C VAL A 278 2.82 6.43 -12.82
N GLY A 279 1.69 6.07 -13.40
CA GLY A 279 1.55 4.92 -14.31
C GLY A 279 0.17 4.85 -14.98
N ASN A 280 -0.01 3.84 -15.86
CA ASN A 280 0.96 2.80 -16.19
C ASN A 280 1.73 3.16 -17.46
N ILE A 281 2.96 2.72 -17.51
CA ILE A 281 3.86 2.85 -18.67
C ILE A 281 4.44 1.49 -19.05
N ALA A 282 5.12 1.42 -20.20
CA ALA A 282 5.77 0.20 -20.65
C ALA A 282 7.14 0.43 -21.32
N THR A 283 7.51 1.69 -21.58
CA THR A 283 8.73 2.02 -22.34
C THR A 283 9.69 2.88 -21.53
N GLY A 284 10.98 2.78 -21.83
CA GLY A 284 12.01 3.61 -21.23
C GLY A 284 11.88 5.09 -21.56
N GLU A 285 11.36 5.44 -22.73
CA GLU A 285 11.04 6.82 -23.11
C GLU A 285 10.01 7.42 -22.17
N ALA A 286 8.89 6.71 -21.95
CA ALA A 286 7.85 7.13 -21.02
C ALA A 286 8.39 7.32 -19.58
N ALA A 287 9.28 6.42 -19.16
CA ALA A 287 9.87 6.50 -17.83
C ALA A 287 10.71 7.76 -17.66
N ARG A 288 11.63 8.04 -18.59
CA ARG A 288 12.43 9.28 -18.58
C ARG A 288 11.55 10.52 -18.57
N TYR A 289 10.54 10.55 -19.44
CA TYR A 289 9.60 11.69 -19.54
C TYR A 289 8.87 11.98 -18.22
N LEU A 290 8.44 10.93 -17.48
CA LEU A 290 7.76 11.09 -16.19
C LEU A 290 8.73 11.47 -15.07
N VAL A 291 9.94 10.90 -15.07
CA VAL A 291 11.00 11.25 -14.10
C VAL A 291 11.40 12.71 -14.26
N ASP A 292 11.61 13.18 -15.49
CA ASP A 292 11.93 14.58 -15.79
C ASP A 292 10.78 15.54 -15.40
N ALA A 293 9.54 15.04 -15.44
CA ALA A 293 8.36 15.79 -15.00
C ALA A 293 8.17 15.82 -13.46
N GLY A 294 8.98 15.08 -12.69
CA GLY A 294 8.98 15.09 -11.22
C GLY A 294 8.23 13.93 -10.56
N ALA A 295 8.06 12.79 -11.23
CA ALA A 295 7.53 11.58 -10.61
C ALA A 295 8.50 11.02 -9.54
N ASP A 296 7.97 10.57 -8.41
CA ASP A 296 8.74 9.99 -7.30
C ASP A 296 8.83 8.45 -7.37
N ALA A 297 8.07 7.83 -8.25
CA ALA A 297 8.17 6.44 -8.71
C ALA A 297 7.40 6.27 -10.02
N VAL A 298 7.77 5.25 -10.80
CA VAL A 298 7.05 4.89 -12.03
C VAL A 298 6.47 3.49 -11.92
N LYS A 299 5.22 3.31 -12.41
CA LYS A 299 4.50 2.05 -12.37
C LYS A 299 4.35 1.46 -13.76
N VAL A 300 4.86 0.23 -13.94
CA VAL A 300 5.06 -0.43 -15.23
C VAL A 300 4.07 -1.56 -15.43
N GLY A 301 3.32 -1.52 -16.53
CA GLY A 301 2.42 -2.61 -16.91
C GLY A 301 1.26 -2.15 -17.79
N ILE A 302 1.34 -2.44 -19.09
CA ILE A 302 0.26 -2.21 -20.06
C ILE A 302 -0.29 -3.57 -20.50
N GLY A 303 -1.46 -3.94 -19.97
CA GLY A 303 -2.21 -5.13 -20.31
C GLY A 303 -1.72 -6.47 -19.74
N PRO A 304 -0.82 -6.58 -18.71
CA PRO A 304 -0.39 -7.88 -18.19
C PRO A 304 -1.35 -8.47 -17.15
N GLY A 305 -2.33 -7.74 -16.65
CA GLY A 305 -3.25 -8.19 -15.60
C GLY A 305 -4.13 -9.35 -16.06
N SER A 306 -4.44 -10.30 -15.17
CA SER A 306 -5.21 -11.54 -15.48
C SER A 306 -6.66 -11.29 -15.93
N ILE A 307 -7.20 -10.11 -15.63
CA ILE A 307 -8.56 -9.67 -15.99
C ILE A 307 -8.54 -8.46 -16.94
N CYS A 308 -7.36 -8.11 -17.47
CA CYS A 308 -7.20 -7.03 -18.43
C CYS A 308 -7.36 -7.58 -19.87
N THR A 309 -8.15 -6.87 -20.68
CA THR A 309 -8.35 -7.21 -22.10
C THR A 309 -7.82 -6.12 -23.05
N THR A 310 -7.08 -5.12 -22.56
CA THR A 310 -6.49 -4.04 -23.36
C THR A 310 -5.74 -4.57 -24.59
N ARG A 311 -4.92 -5.62 -24.42
CA ARG A 311 -4.15 -6.21 -25.54
C ARG A 311 -5.03 -6.85 -26.61
N VAL A 312 -6.21 -7.36 -26.24
CA VAL A 312 -7.16 -7.99 -27.15
C VAL A 312 -8.09 -6.97 -27.77
N VAL A 313 -8.56 -6.00 -27.00
CA VAL A 313 -9.55 -5.00 -27.43
C VAL A 313 -8.89 -3.85 -28.19
N ALA A 314 -7.81 -3.30 -27.66
CA ALA A 314 -7.10 -2.15 -28.25
C ALA A 314 -5.88 -2.56 -29.10
N GLY A 315 -5.41 -3.82 -29.01
CA GLY A 315 -4.21 -4.30 -29.69
C GLY A 315 -2.91 -3.70 -29.15
N VAL A 316 -2.94 -3.06 -27.97
CA VAL A 316 -1.80 -2.35 -27.37
C VAL A 316 -1.34 -3.05 -26.10
N GLY A 317 -0.03 -3.18 -25.92
CA GLY A 317 0.56 -3.74 -24.71
C GLY A 317 2.05 -4.01 -24.91
N PHE A 318 2.69 -4.41 -23.82
CA PHE A 318 4.10 -4.79 -23.83
C PHE A 318 4.30 -5.99 -22.88
N PRO A 319 5.02 -7.06 -23.27
CA PRO A 319 5.31 -8.19 -22.40
C PRO A 319 6.03 -7.73 -21.12
N GLN A 320 5.53 -8.16 -19.95
CA GLN A 320 5.83 -7.47 -18.68
C GLN A 320 7.29 -7.54 -18.27
N PHE A 321 7.95 -8.69 -18.45
CA PHE A 321 9.37 -8.83 -18.13
C PHE A 321 10.22 -7.83 -18.92
N SER A 322 10.00 -7.76 -20.24
CA SER A 322 10.73 -6.81 -21.11
C SER A 322 10.39 -5.36 -20.77
N ALA A 323 9.14 -5.04 -20.43
CA ALA A 323 8.77 -3.69 -20.04
C ALA A 323 9.50 -3.23 -18.76
N VAL A 324 9.58 -4.10 -17.74
CA VAL A 324 10.30 -3.79 -16.49
C VAL A 324 11.78 -3.61 -16.76
N LEU A 325 12.40 -4.51 -17.54
CA LEU A 325 13.82 -4.45 -17.88
C LEU A 325 14.18 -3.16 -18.63
N GLU A 326 13.37 -2.78 -19.63
CA GLU A 326 13.58 -1.57 -20.43
C GLU A 326 13.43 -0.29 -19.59
N VAL A 327 12.35 -0.21 -18.78
CA VAL A 327 12.09 0.95 -17.92
C VAL A 327 13.19 1.11 -16.87
N ALA A 328 13.57 0.02 -16.19
CA ALA A 328 14.63 0.07 -15.17
C ALA A 328 15.98 0.49 -15.76
N ALA A 329 16.33 -0.03 -16.93
CA ALA A 329 17.56 0.38 -17.65
C ALA A 329 17.53 1.87 -18.04
N ALA A 330 16.37 2.38 -18.47
CA ALA A 330 16.23 3.75 -18.96
C ALA A 330 16.38 4.82 -17.87
N ILE A 331 16.02 4.49 -16.63
CA ILE A 331 16.09 5.42 -15.49
C ILE A 331 17.14 4.99 -14.45
N LYS A 332 18.05 4.07 -14.82
CA LYS A 332 19.14 3.64 -13.93
C LYS A 332 19.97 4.86 -13.48
N GLY A 333 20.19 4.98 -12.17
CA GLY A 333 20.92 6.10 -11.58
C GLY A 333 20.09 7.34 -11.24
N SER A 334 18.81 7.41 -11.63
CA SER A 334 17.92 8.52 -11.25
C SER A 334 17.51 8.51 -9.78
N GLY A 335 17.64 7.37 -9.09
CA GLY A 335 17.14 7.17 -7.73
C GLY A 335 15.61 6.96 -7.65
N ILE A 336 14.90 6.93 -8.78
CA ILE A 336 13.43 6.77 -8.86
C ILE A 336 13.10 5.27 -8.95
N PRO A 337 12.27 4.72 -8.02
CA PRO A 337 11.90 3.31 -8.02
C PRO A 337 10.97 2.92 -9.16
N VAL A 338 11.08 1.65 -9.55
CA VAL A 338 10.22 0.99 -10.53
C VAL A 338 9.26 0.02 -9.82
N ILE A 339 7.97 0.14 -10.06
CA ILE A 339 6.92 -0.73 -9.55
C ILE A 339 6.43 -1.62 -10.69
N ALA A 340 6.65 -2.93 -10.60
CA ALA A 340 6.15 -3.88 -11.60
C ALA A 340 4.69 -4.24 -11.29
N ASP A 341 3.76 -3.76 -12.13
CA ASP A 341 2.31 -3.90 -11.92
C ASP A 341 1.70 -4.91 -12.91
N GLY A 342 1.31 -6.07 -12.38
CA GLY A 342 0.66 -7.14 -13.13
C GLY A 342 1.62 -8.17 -13.74
N GLY A 343 1.03 -9.24 -14.30
CA GLY A 343 1.78 -10.35 -14.89
C GLY A 343 2.32 -11.39 -13.88
N ILE A 344 2.29 -11.09 -12.59
CA ILE A 344 2.73 -12.00 -11.51
C ILE A 344 1.64 -13.03 -11.26
N ARG A 345 1.93 -14.30 -11.50
CA ARG A 345 1.02 -15.44 -11.30
C ARG A 345 1.50 -16.40 -10.22
N TYR A 346 2.78 -16.58 -10.12
CA TYR A 346 3.45 -17.46 -9.17
C TYR A 346 4.43 -16.70 -8.29
N THR A 347 4.74 -17.27 -7.16
CA THR A 347 5.73 -16.69 -6.20
C THR A 347 7.09 -16.45 -6.88
N GLY A 348 7.52 -17.35 -7.77
CA GLY A 348 8.77 -17.24 -8.52
C GLY A 348 8.83 -16.08 -9.51
N ASP A 349 7.71 -15.47 -9.88
CA ASP A 349 7.70 -14.29 -10.75
C ASP A 349 8.17 -13.03 -10.02
N ILE A 350 8.05 -12.99 -8.68
CA ILE A 350 8.50 -11.85 -7.87
C ILE A 350 10.01 -11.67 -7.96
N PRO A 351 10.87 -12.67 -7.68
CA PRO A 351 12.30 -12.50 -7.85
C PRO A 351 12.72 -12.22 -9.31
N LYS A 352 11.97 -12.72 -10.32
CA LYS A 352 12.21 -12.36 -11.72
C LYS A 352 11.93 -10.88 -11.99
N ALA A 353 10.83 -10.33 -11.47
CA ALA A 353 10.51 -8.91 -11.61
C ALA A 353 11.54 -8.01 -10.92
N ILE A 354 11.96 -8.38 -9.71
CA ILE A 354 12.99 -7.65 -8.96
C ILE A 354 14.33 -7.70 -9.69
N ALA A 355 14.79 -8.89 -10.12
CA ALA A 355 16.04 -9.04 -10.87
C ALA A 355 16.02 -8.32 -12.23
N ALA A 356 14.84 -8.14 -12.84
CA ALA A 356 14.67 -7.30 -14.03
C ALA A 356 14.81 -5.79 -13.75
N GLY A 357 14.90 -5.39 -12.48
CA GLY A 357 15.14 -4.02 -12.06
C GLY A 357 13.94 -3.34 -11.37
N ALA A 358 12.87 -4.07 -11.05
CA ALA A 358 11.80 -3.52 -10.22
C ALA A 358 12.26 -3.41 -8.75
N ASP A 359 11.88 -2.31 -8.07
CA ASP A 359 12.08 -2.15 -6.63
C ASP A 359 10.99 -2.86 -5.82
N CYS A 360 9.78 -2.94 -6.36
CA CYS A 360 8.68 -3.70 -5.75
C CYS A 360 7.67 -4.16 -6.81
N VAL A 361 6.78 -5.06 -6.41
CA VAL A 361 5.73 -5.60 -7.26
C VAL A 361 4.35 -5.20 -6.76
N MET A 362 3.45 -4.82 -7.68
CA MET A 362 2.04 -4.58 -7.38
C MET A 362 1.21 -5.81 -7.74
N LEU A 363 0.44 -6.30 -6.77
CA LEU A 363 -0.34 -7.53 -6.88
C LEU A 363 -1.84 -7.24 -6.83
N GLY A 364 -2.57 -7.77 -7.82
CA GLY A 364 -4.03 -7.74 -7.88
C GLY A 364 -4.63 -9.13 -7.62
N SER A 365 -4.58 -10.03 -8.59
CA SER A 365 -5.22 -11.36 -8.55
C SER A 365 -4.73 -12.24 -7.39
N LEU A 366 -3.44 -12.18 -7.06
CA LEU A 366 -2.87 -12.96 -5.98
C LEU A 366 -3.40 -12.55 -4.60
N LEU A 367 -3.82 -11.29 -4.44
CA LEU A 367 -4.38 -10.73 -3.19
C LEU A 367 -5.91 -10.69 -3.20
N ALA A 368 -6.56 -10.70 -4.36
CA ALA A 368 -8.02 -10.58 -4.48
C ALA A 368 -8.78 -11.71 -3.76
N GLY A 369 -8.18 -12.90 -3.62
CA GLY A 369 -8.76 -14.07 -2.93
C GLY A 369 -8.67 -14.01 -1.41
N THR A 370 -7.92 -13.07 -0.82
CA THR A 370 -7.72 -13.01 0.63
C THR A 370 -8.95 -12.48 1.37
N LYS A 371 -9.05 -12.76 2.66
CA LYS A 371 -10.13 -12.34 3.55
C LYS A 371 -10.24 -10.80 3.64
N GLU A 372 -9.13 -10.09 3.54
CA GLU A 372 -9.04 -8.65 3.69
C GLU A 372 -9.44 -7.89 2.42
N SER A 373 -9.46 -8.55 1.26
CA SER A 373 -9.93 -7.93 0.02
C SER A 373 -11.43 -7.60 0.09
N PRO A 374 -11.90 -6.49 -0.50
CA PRO A 374 -13.29 -6.07 -0.43
C PRO A 374 -14.25 -6.86 -1.34
N GLY A 375 -13.74 -7.67 -2.27
CA GLY A 375 -14.56 -8.48 -3.16
C GLY A 375 -15.55 -9.39 -2.39
N GLU A 376 -16.76 -9.55 -2.91
CA GLU A 376 -17.79 -10.39 -2.29
C GLU A 376 -17.34 -11.86 -2.24
N THR A 377 -17.66 -12.53 -1.13
CA THR A 377 -17.43 -13.97 -1.01
C THR A 377 -18.57 -14.73 -1.70
N ILE A 378 -18.23 -15.57 -2.66
CA ILE A 378 -19.16 -16.36 -3.47
C ILE A 378 -18.97 -17.84 -3.13
N ILE A 379 -20.05 -18.58 -2.89
CA ILE A 379 -20.02 -20.04 -2.78
C ILE A 379 -20.44 -20.61 -4.13
N PHE A 380 -19.58 -21.43 -4.73
CA PHE A 380 -19.83 -22.07 -6.01
C PHE A 380 -19.29 -23.52 -5.97
N GLU A 381 -20.11 -24.49 -6.33
CA GLU A 381 -19.77 -25.92 -6.28
C GLU A 381 -19.13 -26.36 -4.94
N GLY A 382 -19.69 -25.86 -3.82
CA GLY A 382 -19.22 -26.17 -2.47
C GLY A 382 -17.89 -25.50 -2.04
N ARG A 383 -17.28 -24.68 -2.91
CA ARG A 383 -16.03 -23.97 -2.64
C ARG A 383 -16.26 -22.47 -2.50
N LYS A 384 -15.40 -21.82 -1.71
CA LYS A 384 -15.43 -20.35 -1.53
C LYS A 384 -14.57 -19.66 -2.59
N PHE A 385 -15.10 -18.60 -3.17
CA PHE A 385 -14.43 -17.70 -4.11
C PHE A 385 -14.62 -16.25 -3.67
N LYS A 386 -13.81 -15.36 -4.20
CA LYS A 386 -13.98 -13.92 -4.09
C LYS A 386 -14.24 -13.33 -5.48
N SER A 387 -15.15 -12.36 -5.55
CA SER A 387 -15.35 -11.56 -6.76
C SER A 387 -14.09 -10.76 -7.06
N TYR A 388 -13.65 -10.78 -8.32
CA TYR A 388 -12.50 -10.04 -8.79
C TYR A 388 -12.80 -9.43 -10.16
N ARG A 389 -12.59 -8.12 -10.32
CA ARG A 389 -12.88 -7.44 -11.57
C ARG A 389 -11.81 -6.46 -11.99
N GLY A 390 -11.65 -6.31 -13.31
CA GLY A 390 -10.80 -5.29 -13.93
C GLY A 390 -11.40 -3.91 -13.77
N MET A 391 -10.52 -2.92 -13.59
CA MET A 391 -10.94 -1.51 -13.52
C MET A 391 -11.53 -1.03 -14.86
N GLY A 392 -11.25 -1.71 -15.97
CA GLY A 392 -11.84 -1.49 -17.29
C GLY A 392 -13.11 -2.32 -17.57
N SER A 393 -13.68 -3.03 -16.58
CA SER A 393 -14.97 -3.68 -16.74
C SER A 393 -16.12 -2.64 -16.72
N ILE A 394 -17.24 -2.95 -17.37
CA ILE A 394 -18.40 -2.06 -17.40
C ILE A 394 -18.83 -1.69 -15.97
N GLU A 395 -18.88 -2.66 -15.06
CA GLU A 395 -19.29 -2.47 -13.67
C GLU A 395 -18.34 -1.56 -12.88
N ALA A 396 -17.04 -1.61 -13.17
CA ALA A 396 -16.08 -0.72 -12.56
C ALA A 396 -16.16 0.70 -13.16
N MET A 397 -16.33 0.81 -14.48
CA MET A 397 -16.51 2.09 -15.17
C MET A 397 -17.75 2.85 -14.69
N GLN A 398 -18.86 2.16 -14.43
CA GLN A 398 -20.07 2.73 -13.86
C GLN A 398 -19.87 3.29 -12.45
N LYS A 399 -18.89 2.78 -11.69
CA LYS A 399 -18.55 3.21 -10.33
C LYS A 399 -17.47 4.29 -10.27
N GLY A 400 -16.94 4.75 -11.41
CA GLY A 400 -16.02 5.89 -11.47
C GLY A 400 -14.64 5.64 -12.05
N SER A 401 -14.40 4.52 -12.78
CA SER A 401 -13.11 4.25 -13.43
C SER A 401 -13.05 4.59 -14.92
N LYS A 402 -14.06 5.27 -15.47
CA LYS A 402 -14.11 5.68 -16.89
C LYS A 402 -12.90 6.53 -17.30
N ASP A 403 -12.49 7.48 -16.44
CA ASP A 403 -11.35 8.37 -16.68
C ASP A 403 -10.01 7.63 -16.81
N ARG A 404 -9.85 6.47 -16.12
CA ARG A 404 -8.67 5.61 -16.26
C ARG A 404 -8.43 5.19 -17.73
N TYR A 405 -9.53 5.03 -18.48
CA TYR A 405 -9.56 4.57 -19.88
C TYR A 405 -9.94 5.69 -20.85
N PHE A 406 -9.89 6.96 -20.42
CA PHE A 406 -10.21 8.14 -21.21
C PHE A 406 -11.65 8.12 -21.80
N GLN A 407 -12.60 7.53 -21.09
CA GLN A 407 -14.01 7.40 -21.46
C GLN A 407 -14.94 8.16 -20.49
N ASP A 408 -14.42 9.13 -19.77
CA ASP A 408 -15.13 9.91 -18.74
C ASP A 408 -16.26 10.78 -19.28
N VAL A 409 -16.17 11.17 -20.54
CA VAL A 409 -17.20 11.98 -21.24
C VAL A 409 -18.35 11.15 -21.82
N GLU A 410 -18.28 9.82 -21.84
CA GLU A 410 -19.32 8.97 -22.40
C GLU A 410 -20.33 8.55 -21.31
N ASP A 411 -21.59 8.95 -21.47
CA ASP A 411 -22.66 8.63 -20.52
C ASP A 411 -23.47 7.41 -20.94
N ASP A 412 -23.50 7.08 -22.24
CA ASP A 412 -24.20 5.89 -22.73
C ASP A 412 -23.37 4.62 -22.49
N ILE A 413 -23.85 3.77 -21.55
CA ILE A 413 -23.20 2.51 -21.20
C ILE A 413 -22.96 1.60 -22.42
N LYS A 414 -23.84 1.65 -23.42
CA LYS A 414 -23.72 0.84 -24.64
C LYS A 414 -22.57 1.27 -25.55
N LYS A 415 -22.05 2.47 -25.36
CA LYS A 415 -20.91 3.00 -26.11
C LYS A 415 -19.59 2.84 -25.40
N LEU A 416 -19.60 2.45 -24.13
CA LEU A 416 -18.37 2.15 -23.41
C LEU A 416 -17.66 0.94 -24.04
N VAL A 417 -16.34 1.05 -24.20
CA VAL A 417 -15.49 -0.05 -24.68
C VAL A 417 -14.74 -0.63 -23.49
N PRO A 418 -15.19 -1.78 -22.95
CA PRO A 418 -14.53 -2.36 -21.78
C PRO A 418 -13.18 -2.99 -22.14
N GLU A 419 -12.18 -2.69 -21.33
CA GLU A 419 -10.83 -3.27 -21.41
C GLU A 419 -10.54 -4.16 -20.19
N GLY A 420 -11.56 -4.76 -19.61
CA GLY A 420 -11.46 -5.67 -18.48
C GLY A 420 -12.73 -6.47 -18.28
N ILE A 421 -12.60 -7.58 -17.59
CA ILE A 421 -13.69 -8.50 -17.29
C ILE A 421 -13.98 -8.58 -15.78
N VAL A 422 -15.14 -9.15 -15.44
CA VAL A 422 -15.50 -9.60 -14.10
C VAL A 422 -15.29 -11.10 -14.00
N GLY A 423 -14.66 -11.56 -12.95
CA GLY A 423 -14.42 -12.98 -12.69
C GLY A 423 -14.44 -13.27 -11.20
N ARG A 424 -13.99 -14.46 -10.84
CA ARG A 424 -13.81 -14.89 -9.45
C ARG A 424 -12.47 -15.57 -9.29
N VAL A 425 -11.89 -15.43 -8.10
CA VAL A 425 -10.65 -16.12 -7.70
C VAL A 425 -10.92 -17.02 -6.49
N PRO A 426 -10.20 -18.12 -6.31
CA PRO A 426 -10.32 -18.96 -5.12
C PRO A 426 -10.08 -18.15 -3.84
N TYR A 427 -10.85 -18.44 -2.79
CA TYR A 427 -10.61 -17.88 -1.46
C TYR A 427 -9.33 -18.46 -0.88
N LYS A 428 -8.45 -17.59 -0.37
CA LYS A 428 -7.08 -17.95 0.07
C LYS A 428 -6.82 -17.79 1.58
N GLY A 429 -7.83 -17.51 2.39
CA GLY A 429 -7.63 -17.27 3.82
C GLY A 429 -7.07 -15.88 4.15
N ASP A 430 -6.34 -15.79 5.24
CA ASP A 430 -5.76 -14.54 5.72
C ASP A 430 -4.58 -14.09 4.84
N LEU A 431 -4.43 -12.77 4.67
CA LEU A 431 -3.36 -12.16 3.85
C LEU A 431 -1.96 -12.57 4.33
N GLU A 432 -1.76 -12.67 5.64
CA GLU A 432 -0.48 -13.01 6.27
C GLU A 432 0.09 -14.33 5.72
N GLU A 433 -0.75 -15.35 5.54
CA GLU A 433 -0.33 -16.65 4.98
C GLU A 433 0.19 -16.49 3.53
N SER A 434 -0.52 -15.70 2.71
CA SER A 434 -0.09 -15.42 1.33
C SER A 434 1.22 -14.64 1.28
N ILE A 435 1.37 -13.62 2.11
CA ILE A 435 2.61 -12.80 2.17
C ILE A 435 3.80 -13.66 2.62
N ASN A 436 3.60 -14.56 3.59
CA ASN A 436 4.65 -15.48 4.04
C ASN A 436 5.16 -16.37 2.90
N GLN A 437 4.26 -16.87 2.02
CA GLN A 437 4.65 -17.64 0.84
C GLN A 437 5.43 -16.79 -0.16
N PHE A 438 4.98 -15.55 -0.44
CA PHE A 438 5.64 -14.65 -1.39
C PHE A 438 7.03 -14.24 -0.89
N VAL A 439 7.16 -13.88 0.38
CA VAL A 439 8.45 -13.55 1.01
C VAL A 439 9.39 -14.77 1.04
N GLY A 440 8.86 -15.95 1.36
CA GLY A 440 9.62 -17.19 1.34
C GLY A 440 10.20 -17.48 -0.05
N GLY A 441 9.38 -17.38 -1.09
CA GLY A 441 9.83 -17.60 -2.47
C GLY A 441 10.84 -16.55 -2.96
N LEU A 442 10.62 -15.26 -2.62
CA LEU A 442 11.60 -14.21 -2.93
C LEU A 442 12.95 -14.49 -2.27
N ARG A 443 12.96 -14.80 -0.96
CA ARG A 443 14.18 -15.14 -0.23
C ARG A 443 14.88 -16.37 -0.78
N ALA A 444 14.12 -17.40 -1.15
CA ALA A 444 14.67 -18.59 -1.80
C ALA A 444 15.36 -18.24 -3.14
N GLY A 445 14.67 -17.47 -4.00
CA GLY A 445 15.23 -16.99 -5.28
C GLY A 445 16.51 -16.17 -5.09
N MET A 446 16.51 -15.26 -4.11
CA MET A 446 17.71 -14.48 -3.74
C MET A 446 18.85 -15.36 -3.26
N GLY A 447 18.56 -16.36 -2.40
CA GLY A 447 19.55 -17.32 -1.92
C GLY A 447 20.16 -18.13 -3.05
N TYR A 448 19.36 -18.64 -4.00
CA TYR A 448 19.87 -19.35 -5.19
C TYR A 448 20.74 -18.46 -6.10
N CYS A 449 20.47 -17.15 -6.15
CA CYS A 449 21.26 -16.21 -6.94
C CYS A 449 22.44 -15.59 -6.19
N GLY A 450 22.69 -15.94 -4.92
CA GLY A 450 23.74 -15.36 -4.09
C GLY A 450 23.55 -13.87 -3.78
N ALA A 451 22.30 -13.39 -3.81
CA ALA A 451 21.96 -11.98 -3.61
C ALA A 451 21.59 -11.71 -2.14
N LYS A 452 22.36 -10.88 -1.45
CA LYS A 452 22.14 -10.54 -0.03
C LYS A 452 21.00 -9.53 0.19
N ASP A 453 20.68 -8.72 -0.83
CA ASP A 453 19.67 -7.68 -0.81
C ASP A 453 19.06 -7.47 -2.20
N ILE A 454 18.04 -6.61 -2.30
CA ILE A 454 17.32 -6.31 -3.54
C ILE A 454 18.28 -5.76 -4.61
N ALA A 455 19.18 -4.85 -4.24
CA ALA A 455 20.16 -4.27 -5.18
C ALA A 455 21.10 -5.36 -5.72
N GLY A 456 21.58 -6.26 -4.87
CA GLY A 456 22.38 -7.40 -5.28
C GLY A 456 21.66 -8.32 -6.26
N LEU A 457 20.35 -8.53 -6.10
CA LEU A 457 19.56 -9.32 -7.06
C LEU A 457 19.40 -8.58 -8.40
N GLN A 458 19.16 -7.26 -8.38
CA GLN A 458 19.07 -6.44 -9.59
C GLN A 458 20.37 -6.39 -10.37
N ASP A 459 21.51 -6.27 -9.69
CA ASP A 459 22.82 -6.14 -10.34
C ASP A 459 23.40 -7.48 -10.85
N ASN A 460 23.21 -8.56 -10.07
CA ASN A 460 23.84 -9.85 -10.32
C ASN A 460 22.92 -10.89 -10.96
N GLY A 461 21.58 -10.70 -10.86
CA GLY A 461 20.62 -11.63 -11.45
C GLY A 461 20.84 -11.79 -12.96
N ARG A 462 20.89 -13.06 -13.42
CA ARG A 462 21.04 -13.40 -14.85
C ARG A 462 19.89 -14.30 -15.25
N PHE A 463 19.48 -14.16 -16.50
CA PHE A 463 18.33 -14.89 -17.03
C PHE A 463 18.73 -15.78 -18.19
N ILE A 464 18.06 -16.92 -18.29
CA ILE A 464 18.03 -17.74 -19.49
C ILE A 464 16.62 -17.71 -20.08
N LYS A 465 16.50 -17.57 -21.38
CA LYS A 465 15.23 -17.78 -22.10
C LYS A 465 14.90 -19.27 -22.13
N ILE A 466 13.64 -19.59 -21.92
CA ILE A 466 13.14 -20.96 -22.02
C ILE A 466 12.08 -21.06 -23.13
N THR A 467 11.90 -22.29 -23.63
CA THR A 467 10.88 -22.63 -24.63
C THR A 467 9.58 -23.03 -23.96
N ALA A 468 8.51 -23.24 -24.74
CA ALA A 468 7.27 -23.83 -24.26
C ALA A 468 7.48 -25.21 -23.55
N SER A 469 8.45 -26.01 -24.02
CA SER A 469 8.85 -27.25 -23.35
C SER A 469 9.50 -26.97 -21.98
N GLY A 470 10.31 -25.93 -21.87
CA GLY A 470 10.89 -25.51 -20.60
C GLY A 470 9.85 -24.98 -19.60
N ILE A 471 8.75 -24.37 -20.08
CA ILE A 471 7.62 -23.99 -19.23
C ILE A 471 6.94 -25.26 -18.70
N HIS A 472 6.70 -26.26 -19.56
CA HIS A 472 6.11 -27.54 -19.13
C HIS A 472 6.99 -28.26 -18.10
N GLU A 473 8.32 -28.29 -18.32
CA GLU A 473 9.30 -28.86 -17.38
C GLU A 473 9.32 -28.12 -16.02
N SER A 474 9.02 -26.82 -16.02
CA SER A 474 9.01 -25.99 -14.79
C SER A 474 7.81 -26.26 -13.88
N HIS A 475 6.79 -26.94 -14.37
CA HIS A 475 5.61 -27.32 -13.60
C HIS A 475 5.65 -28.82 -13.27
N PRO A 476 5.00 -29.27 -12.16
CA PRO A 476 4.82 -30.69 -11.94
C PRO A 476 4.18 -31.37 -13.15
N HIS A 477 4.87 -32.35 -13.74
CA HIS A 477 4.43 -33.10 -14.91
C HIS A 477 4.54 -34.60 -14.66
N ASP A 478 3.81 -35.40 -15.41
CA ASP A 478 3.79 -36.89 -15.33
C ASP A 478 3.42 -37.44 -13.94
N VAL A 479 2.77 -36.63 -13.10
CA VAL A 479 2.26 -36.99 -11.76
C VAL A 479 0.87 -36.43 -11.53
N THR A 480 0.07 -37.13 -10.71
CA THR A 480 -1.19 -36.62 -10.18
C THR A 480 -0.95 -35.98 -8.81
N ILE A 481 -1.31 -34.70 -8.67
CA ILE A 481 -1.19 -33.99 -7.39
C ILE A 481 -2.27 -34.55 -6.46
N THR A 482 -1.85 -35.20 -5.38
CA THR A 482 -2.74 -35.77 -4.35
C THR A 482 -2.90 -34.85 -3.13
N ASN A 483 -1.94 -33.95 -2.93
CA ASN A 483 -1.97 -32.95 -1.86
C ASN A 483 -1.48 -31.60 -2.41
N GLU A 484 -2.35 -30.59 -2.36
CA GLU A 484 -2.03 -29.25 -2.89
C GLU A 484 -1.03 -28.53 -1.95
N SER A 485 -0.06 -27.87 -2.55
CA SER A 485 0.86 -27.00 -1.83
C SER A 485 0.23 -25.58 -1.69
N PRO A 486 0.44 -24.88 -0.57
CA PRO A 486 -0.16 -23.55 -0.35
C PRO A 486 0.33 -22.48 -1.35
N ASN A 487 1.46 -22.72 -2.01
CA ASN A 487 2.09 -21.80 -2.97
C ASN A 487 2.01 -22.27 -4.43
N TYR A 488 1.34 -23.38 -4.68
CA TYR A 488 1.13 -23.91 -6.03
C TYR A 488 -0.29 -24.42 -6.22
N SER A 489 -1.01 -23.87 -7.20
CA SER A 489 -2.31 -24.34 -7.68
C SER A 489 -2.29 -24.33 -9.21
N ARG A 490 -2.85 -25.36 -9.83
CA ARG A 490 -3.08 -25.43 -11.28
C ARG A 490 -4.31 -24.65 -11.69
#